data_098d3a960bda969555aabea5ee7d934e
#
_entry.id   098d3a960bda969555aabea5ee7d934e
#
_cell.length_a   1.000
_cell.length_b   1.000
_cell.length_c   1.000
_cell.angle_alpha   90.00
_cell.angle_beta   90.00
_cell.angle_gamma   90.00
#
_symmetry.space_group_name_H-M   'P 1'
#
loop_
_entity.id
_entity.type
_entity.pdbx_description
1 polymer ?
#
loop_
_entity_poly.entity_id
_entity_poly.type
_entity_poly.pdbx_seq_one_letter_code
_entity_poly.pdbx_strand_id
1 'polypeptide(L)' 'MCYNINIMRNNERENTMEVLLSKDTFMGGWRIDLVTPKGKCFMNGGIRTKKSAIAMIRSAASAASKTATIMDTRTGKVL' A
#
# COMPACT_ATOMS: atom_id res chain seq x y z
N MET A 1 -19.41 24.61 -5.10
CA MET A 1 -19.61 23.23 -5.30
C MET A 1 -18.89 22.41 -4.27
N CYS A 2 -19.57 21.45 -3.79
CA CYS A 2 -18.98 20.53 -2.84
C CYS A 2 -17.78 19.81 -3.41
N TYR A 3 -17.70 19.71 -4.66
CA TYR A 3 -16.66 19.19 -5.32
C TYR A 3 -15.33 19.70 -4.91
N ASN A 4 -15.11 21.00 -4.68
CA ASN A 4 -13.81 21.56 -4.42
C ASN A 4 -13.22 21.04 -3.12
N ILE A 5 -14.04 20.87 -2.10
CA ILE A 5 -13.58 20.32 -0.82
C ILE A 5 -13.24 18.85 -0.98
N ASN A 6 -14.07 18.14 -1.72
CA ASN A 6 -13.83 16.73 -1.94
C ASN A 6 -12.59 16.50 -2.79
N ILE A 7 -12.36 17.36 -3.76
CA ILE A 7 -11.19 17.28 -4.61
C ILE A 7 -9.92 17.48 -3.79
N MET A 8 -9.93 18.42 -2.87
CA MET A 8 -8.77 18.64 -2.00
C MET A 8 -8.46 17.43 -1.15
N ARG A 9 -9.49 16.82 -0.56
CA ARG A 9 -9.31 15.60 0.22
C ARG A 9 -8.81 14.45 -0.63
N ASN A 10 -9.36 14.34 -1.82
CA ASN A 10 -8.95 13.30 -2.74
C ASN A 10 -7.49 13.46 -3.15
N ASN A 11 -7.04 14.70 -3.33
CA ASN A 11 -5.66 14.95 -3.67
C ASN A 11 -4.72 14.51 -2.57
N GLU A 12 -5.08 14.73 -1.32
CA GLU A 12 -4.28 14.24 -0.20
C GLU A 12 -4.20 12.72 -0.21
N ARG A 13 -5.31 12.07 -0.48
CA ARG A 13 -5.35 10.61 -0.56
C ARG A 13 -4.60 10.09 -1.76
N GLU A 14 -4.70 10.79 -2.87
CA GLU A 14 -4.01 10.41 -4.09
C GLU A 14 -2.50 10.53 -3.94
N ASN A 15 -2.04 11.43 -3.08
CA ASN A 15 -0.62 11.57 -2.82
C ASN A 15 -0.09 10.57 -1.80
N THR A 16 -0.98 9.78 -1.20
CA THR A 16 -0.61 8.77 -0.24
C THR A 16 -1.10 7.41 -0.70
N MET A 17 -0.21 6.46 -0.67
CA MET A 17 -0.51 5.08 -1.05
C MET A 17 -0.49 4.23 0.21
N GLU A 18 -1.65 3.72 0.62
CA GLU A 18 -1.76 2.86 1.79
C GLU A 18 -1.64 1.41 1.38
N VAL A 19 -0.73 0.70 2.01
CA VAL A 19 -0.40 -0.67 1.63
C VAL A 19 -0.35 -1.54 2.88
N LEU A 20 -0.90 -2.73 2.77
CA LEU A 20 -0.82 -3.74 3.82
C LEU A 20 0.19 -4.80 3.44
N LEU A 21 1.08 -5.08 4.37
CA LEU A 21 2.09 -6.11 4.20
C LEU A 21 1.74 -7.29 5.09
N SER A 22 1.56 -8.46 4.50
CA SER A 22 1.19 -9.66 5.25
C SER A 22 1.95 -10.87 4.74
N LYS A 23 1.89 -11.95 5.52
CA LYS A 23 2.47 -13.21 5.07
C LYS A 23 1.56 -13.83 4.02
N ASP A 24 2.16 -14.28 2.93
CA ASP A 24 1.43 -14.97 1.87
C ASP A 24 1.35 -16.45 2.22
N THR A 25 0.19 -16.89 2.63
CA THR A 25 -0.02 -18.29 3.01
C THR A 25 -0.24 -19.19 1.82
N PHE A 26 -0.52 -18.62 0.66
CA PHE A 26 -0.77 -19.38 -0.55
C PHE A 26 0.52 -19.65 -1.34
N MET A 27 1.27 -18.58 -1.60
CA MET A 27 2.51 -18.66 -2.39
C MET A 27 3.76 -18.70 -1.55
N GLY A 28 3.64 -18.47 -0.25
CA GLY A 28 4.77 -18.30 0.64
C GLY A 28 5.35 -16.90 0.56
N GLY A 29 6.22 -16.55 1.48
CA GLY A 29 6.84 -15.23 1.51
C GLY A 29 5.88 -14.14 1.97
N TRP A 30 5.92 -13.00 1.30
CA TRP A 30 5.16 -11.81 1.68
C TRP A 30 4.18 -11.39 0.60
N ARG A 31 3.10 -10.81 1.04
CA ARG A 31 2.02 -10.35 0.17
C ARG A 31 1.79 -8.87 0.38
N ILE A 32 1.56 -8.16 -0.72
CA ILE A 32 1.28 -6.73 -0.72
C ILE A 32 -0.16 -6.51 -1.18
N ASP A 33 -0.95 -5.82 -0.37
CA ASP A 33 -2.30 -5.42 -0.73
C ASP A 33 -2.41 -3.91 -0.69
N LEU A 34 -3.00 -3.32 -1.72
CA LEU A 34 -3.27 -1.90 -1.77
C LEU A 34 -4.63 -1.63 -1.14
N VAL A 35 -4.68 -0.67 -0.23
CA VAL A 35 -5.94 -0.26 0.40
C VAL A 35 -6.59 0.82 -0.45
N THR A 36 -7.82 0.59 -0.83
CA THR A 36 -8.61 1.55 -1.61
C THR A 36 -9.91 1.84 -0.88
N PRO A 37 -10.63 2.91 -1.26
CA PRO A 37 -11.95 3.17 -0.67
C PRO A 37 -12.94 2.02 -0.85
N LYS A 38 -12.72 1.17 -1.84
CA LYS A 38 -13.57 0.02 -2.10
C LYS A 38 -13.14 -1.24 -1.37
N GLY A 39 -11.99 -1.21 -0.70
CA GLY A 39 -11.45 -2.35 0.01
C GLY A 39 -10.00 -2.62 -0.38
N LYS A 40 -9.55 -3.83 -0.15
CA LYS A 40 -8.18 -4.22 -0.45
C LYS A 40 -8.07 -4.79 -1.86
N CYS A 41 -7.03 -4.37 -2.56
CA CYS A 41 -6.69 -4.92 -3.88
C CYS A 41 -5.35 -5.62 -3.79
N PHE A 42 -5.28 -6.84 -4.25
CA PHE A 42 -4.02 -7.57 -4.31
C PHE A 42 -3.07 -6.90 -5.31
N MET A 43 -1.85 -6.61 -4.87
CA MET A 43 -0.82 -6.05 -5.73
C MET A 43 0.20 -7.09 -6.15
N ASN A 44 0.74 -7.81 -5.20
CA ASN A 44 1.79 -8.77 -5.46
C ASN A 44 1.89 -9.76 -4.30
N GLY A 45 2.43 -10.94 -4.57
CA GLY A 45 2.59 -11.98 -3.57
C GLY A 45 3.80 -12.84 -3.86
N GLY A 46 4.07 -13.79 -2.97
CA GLY A 46 5.20 -14.69 -3.13
C GLY A 46 6.55 -13.98 -3.06
N ILE A 47 6.61 -12.82 -2.41
CA ILE A 47 7.84 -12.04 -2.30
C ILE A 47 8.71 -12.65 -1.20
N ARG A 48 9.95 -12.94 -1.54
CA ARG A 48 10.85 -13.69 -0.70
C ARG A 48 11.09 -13.13 0.69
N THR A 49 11.33 -11.83 0.76
CA THR A 49 11.67 -11.16 2.01
C THR A 49 10.83 -9.93 2.23
N LYS A 50 10.66 -9.55 3.49
CA LYS A 50 9.96 -8.33 3.87
C LYS A 50 10.65 -7.10 3.29
N LYS A 51 11.98 -7.08 3.31
CA LYS A 51 12.78 -5.99 2.79
C LYS A 51 12.51 -5.78 1.30
N SER A 52 12.45 -6.85 0.53
CA SER A 52 12.14 -6.78 -0.89
C SER A 52 10.74 -6.26 -1.14
N ALA A 53 9.77 -6.70 -0.34
CA ALA A 53 8.39 -6.23 -0.43
C ALA A 53 8.31 -4.72 -0.19
N ILE A 54 8.97 -4.23 0.85
CA ILE A 54 9.00 -2.81 1.17
C ILE A 54 9.66 -2.02 0.03
N ALA A 55 10.76 -2.52 -0.51
CA ALA A 55 11.44 -1.86 -1.62
C ALA A 55 10.53 -1.77 -2.85
N MET A 56 9.78 -2.81 -3.14
CA MET A 56 8.82 -2.82 -4.25
C MET A 56 7.72 -1.77 -4.05
N ILE A 57 7.19 -1.68 -2.84
CA ILE A 57 6.16 -0.70 -2.51
C ILE A 57 6.69 0.71 -2.68
N ARG A 58 7.87 0.99 -2.16
CA ARG A 58 8.48 2.31 -2.25
C ARG A 58 8.79 2.70 -3.68
N SER A 59 9.25 1.75 -4.47
CA SER A 59 9.51 1.97 -5.88
C SER A 59 8.22 2.31 -6.64
N ALA A 60 7.15 1.57 -6.38
CA ALA A 60 5.86 1.83 -7.00
C ALA A 60 5.30 3.19 -6.60
N ALA A 61 5.41 3.55 -5.33
CA ALA A 61 4.95 4.84 -4.83
C ALA A 61 5.74 5.99 -5.47
N SER A 62 7.05 5.83 -5.58
CA SER A 62 7.91 6.83 -6.21
C SER A 62 7.54 7.02 -7.67
N ALA A 63 7.31 5.94 -8.40
CA ALA A 63 6.91 6.00 -9.80
C ALA A 63 5.57 6.72 -9.98
N ALA A 64 4.69 6.63 -9.00
CA ALA A 64 3.39 7.29 -9.01
C ALA A 64 3.43 8.68 -8.34
N SER A 65 4.59 9.14 -7.92
CA SER A 65 4.78 10.40 -7.18
C SER A 65 3.94 10.43 -5.90
N LYS A 66 3.89 9.31 -5.20
CA LYS A 66 3.12 9.16 -3.96
C LYS A 66 4.02 8.80 -2.80
N THR A 67 3.52 9.07 -1.59
CA THR A 67 4.17 8.62 -0.36
C THR A 67 3.51 7.32 0.08
N ALA A 68 4.31 6.30 0.34
CA ALA A 68 3.78 5.01 0.77
C ALA A 68 3.66 4.95 2.28
N THR A 69 2.49 4.54 2.77
CA THR A 69 2.27 4.19 4.16
C THR A 69 2.11 2.68 4.20
N ILE A 70 3.04 2.00 4.83
CA ILE A 70 3.09 0.54 4.85
C ILE A 70 2.77 0.05 6.26
N MET A 71 1.73 -0.74 6.39
CA MET A 71 1.38 -1.34 7.66
C MET A 71 1.66 -2.84 7.65
N ASP A 72 2.40 -3.30 8.66
CA ASP A 72 2.62 -4.73 8.86
C ASP A 72 1.41 -5.29 9.60
N THR A 73 0.63 -6.13 8.94
CA THR A 73 -0.59 -6.68 9.53
C THR A 73 -0.32 -7.64 10.68
N ARG A 74 0.89 -8.19 10.77
CA ARG A 74 1.24 -9.12 11.84
C ARG A 74 1.45 -8.40 13.17
N THR A 75 2.01 -7.21 13.11
CA THR A 75 2.31 -6.44 14.30
C THR A 75 1.38 -5.23 14.48
N GLY A 76 0.67 -4.85 13.42
CA GLY A 76 -0.17 -3.66 13.42
C GLY A 76 0.62 -2.37 13.38
N LYS A 77 1.92 -2.43 13.12
CA LYS A 77 2.78 -1.25 13.11
C LYS A 77 2.92 -0.69 11.69
N VAL A 78 2.99 0.63 11.63
CA VAL A 78 3.32 1.33 10.40
C VAL A 78 4.84 1.38 10.27
N LEU A 79 5.32 0.98 9.12
CA LEU A 79 6.77 0.91 8.85
C LEU A 79 7.31 2.19 8.23
#